data_af4dff8c472929194d9a886e3425f8e9
#
_entry.id   af4dff8c472929194d9a886e3425f8e9
#
_cell.length_a   1.000
_cell.length_b   1.000
_cell.length_c   1.000
_cell.angle_alpha   90.00
_cell.angle_beta   90.00
_cell.angle_gamma   90.00
#
_symmetry.space_group_name_H-M   'P 1'
#
loop_
_entity.id
_entity.type
_entity.pdbx_description
1 polymer ?
#
loop_
_entity_poly.entity_id
_entity_poly.type
_entity_poly.pdbx_seq_one_letter_code
_entity_poly.pdbx_strand_id
1 'polypeptide(L)'
;QQQLILRVATAYFNVLTAEDTLEADQTALEAISRQLDQATTRFDVGLIAITDVEDAKAARDTAAATVIADKRALATSEDQLQEITGEKYDRLAKPGIDMPLLNPEPADESRWVDISLEQNPTLISSRLAADIARDNVRVAVGGHLPSIDILAGRSYTYNTSDETVEGLTFNGVDNKINDRQITLQLTVPLFAGGYTQSKVRQAQYLWIAAKEGVVQSSRATERQARDAYLGVISGIAHVQALRQALESNQTALKATEAGYEVGTRTSVDLLNARRNLVQAQTNFAVARYDYIVSVLTLRLAAGTLDRPELTSVNTWLTTSAPTSPAIETPATLAPTVPPADAPKPQNRR
;
A
#
# COMPACT_ATOMS: atom_id res chain seq x y z
N GLN A 1 -7.66 -6.12 10.94
CA GLN A 1 -8.17 -6.93 9.83
C GLN A 1 -8.64 -6.04 8.66
N GLN A 2 -9.53 -5.07 8.85
CA GLN A 2 -10.07 -4.21 7.79
C GLN A 2 -8.98 -3.48 6.97
N GLN A 3 -7.98 -2.91 7.63
CA GLN A 3 -6.84 -2.27 6.96
C GLN A 3 -6.02 -3.27 6.12
N LEU A 4 -5.87 -4.51 6.58
CA LEU A 4 -5.19 -5.55 5.82
C LEU A 4 -5.97 -5.90 4.55
N ILE A 5 -7.30 -6.02 4.66
CA ILE A 5 -8.18 -6.27 3.51
C ILE A 5 -7.98 -5.19 2.44
N LEU A 6 -8.03 -3.90 2.84
CA LEU A 6 -7.82 -2.80 1.89
C LEU A 6 -6.41 -2.81 1.30
N ARG A 7 -5.36 -3.09 2.11
CA ARG A 7 -3.98 -3.19 1.62
C ARG A 7 -3.83 -4.28 0.57
N VAL A 8 -4.36 -5.48 0.84
CA VAL A 8 -4.33 -6.60 -0.12
C VAL A 8 -5.08 -6.23 -1.40
N ALA A 9 -6.29 -5.66 -1.29
CA ALA A 9 -7.07 -5.25 -2.45
C ALA A 9 -6.33 -4.18 -3.28
N THR A 10 -5.74 -3.17 -2.63
CA THR A 10 -4.96 -2.12 -3.32
C THR A 10 -3.75 -2.72 -4.03
N ALA A 11 -2.98 -3.60 -3.37
CA ALA A 11 -1.84 -4.26 -4.00
C ALA A 11 -2.28 -5.14 -5.18
N TYR A 12 -3.39 -5.86 -5.04
CA TYR A 12 -3.98 -6.68 -6.10
C TYR A 12 -4.33 -5.86 -7.34
N PHE A 13 -5.05 -4.74 -7.17
CA PHE A 13 -5.42 -3.87 -8.28
C PHE A 13 -4.23 -3.09 -8.86
N ASN A 14 -3.18 -2.83 -8.07
CA ASN A 14 -1.94 -2.27 -8.59
C ASN A 14 -1.23 -3.24 -9.55
N VAL A 15 -1.21 -4.53 -9.27
CA VAL A 15 -0.68 -5.55 -10.20
C VAL A 15 -1.47 -5.54 -11.50
N LEU A 16 -2.82 -5.56 -11.43
CA LEU A 16 -3.67 -5.51 -12.62
C LEU A 16 -3.50 -4.21 -13.42
N THR A 17 -3.30 -3.08 -12.74
CA THR A 17 -3.00 -1.80 -13.40
C THR A 17 -1.67 -1.86 -14.16
N ALA A 18 -0.64 -2.40 -13.53
CA ALA A 18 0.68 -2.54 -14.17
C ALA A 18 0.64 -3.52 -15.36
N GLU A 19 -0.14 -4.59 -15.24
CA GLU A 19 -0.35 -5.55 -16.31
C GLU A 19 -1.11 -4.94 -17.51
N ASP A 20 -2.25 -4.25 -17.27
CA ASP A 20 -3.02 -3.60 -18.33
C ASP A 20 -2.19 -2.51 -19.04
N THR A 21 -1.36 -1.78 -18.28
CA THR A 21 -0.44 -0.78 -18.84
C THR A 21 0.61 -1.45 -19.74
N LEU A 22 1.25 -2.51 -19.26
CA LEU A 22 2.24 -3.25 -20.03
C LEU A 22 1.63 -3.85 -21.31
N GLU A 23 0.43 -4.43 -21.25
CA GLU A 23 -0.27 -4.99 -22.41
C GLU A 23 -0.57 -3.91 -23.47
N ALA A 24 -1.03 -2.72 -23.02
CA ALA A 24 -1.29 -1.59 -23.89
C ALA A 24 0.00 -1.08 -24.58
N ASP A 25 1.09 -0.94 -23.82
CA ASP A 25 2.37 -0.43 -24.35
C ASP A 25 3.09 -1.46 -25.23
N GLN A 26 2.97 -2.77 -24.95
CA GLN A 26 3.44 -3.82 -25.86
C GLN A 26 2.69 -3.79 -27.20
N THR A 27 1.37 -3.67 -27.17
CA THR A 27 0.55 -3.54 -28.38
C THR A 27 0.93 -2.30 -29.19
N ALA A 28 1.19 -1.18 -28.49
CA ALA A 28 1.65 0.06 -29.09
C ALA A 28 3.04 -0.13 -29.75
N LEU A 29 3.98 -0.75 -29.07
CA LEU A 29 5.33 -1.03 -29.60
C LEU A 29 5.27 -1.87 -30.88
N GLU A 30 4.45 -2.93 -30.91
CA GLU A 30 4.25 -3.73 -32.12
C GLU A 30 3.67 -2.90 -33.28
N ALA A 31 2.68 -2.05 -32.99
CA ALA A 31 2.06 -1.20 -34.00
C ALA A 31 3.04 -0.14 -34.54
N ILE A 32 3.85 0.47 -33.67
CA ILE A 32 4.89 1.45 -34.06
C ILE A 32 6.01 0.75 -34.83
N SER A 33 6.41 -0.48 -34.46
CA SER A 33 7.41 -1.26 -35.19
C SER A 33 6.95 -1.56 -36.62
N ARG A 34 5.69 -1.98 -36.80
CA ARG A 34 5.12 -2.18 -38.14
C ARG A 34 5.07 -0.88 -38.94
N GLN A 35 4.81 0.25 -38.28
CA GLN A 35 4.84 1.56 -38.95
C GLN A 35 6.25 1.94 -39.40
N LEU A 36 7.29 1.66 -38.59
CA LEU A 36 8.68 1.88 -38.97
C LEU A 36 9.05 1.05 -40.21
N ASP A 37 8.66 -0.21 -40.26
CA ASP A 37 8.92 -1.09 -41.42
C ASP A 37 8.25 -0.55 -42.69
N GLN A 38 7.00 -0.08 -42.57
CA GLN A 38 6.29 0.57 -43.67
C GLN A 38 6.95 1.88 -44.13
N ALA A 39 7.37 2.72 -43.17
CA ALA A 39 8.08 3.96 -43.46
C ALA A 39 9.41 3.68 -44.20
N THR A 40 10.19 2.72 -43.72
CA THR A 40 11.43 2.32 -44.36
C THR A 40 11.19 1.85 -45.81
N THR A 41 10.20 0.97 -46.04
CA THR A 41 9.85 0.50 -47.38
C THR A 41 9.41 1.66 -48.31
N ARG A 42 8.61 2.62 -47.82
CA ARG A 42 8.19 3.79 -48.57
C ARG A 42 9.35 4.75 -48.92
N PHE A 43 10.29 4.89 -47.99
CA PHE A 43 11.53 5.66 -48.23
C PHE A 43 12.41 5.01 -49.27
N ASP A 44 12.61 3.71 -49.24
CA ASP A 44 13.44 2.97 -50.21
C ASP A 44 12.94 3.13 -51.65
N VAL A 45 11.62 3.33 -51.83
CA VAL A 45 11.02 3.62 -53.16
C VAL A 45 10.81 5.11 -53.42
N GLY A 46 11.33 5.99 -52.55
CA GLY A 46 11.34 7.45 -52.74
C GLY A 46 10.00 8.15 -52.51
N LEU A 47 9.05 7.54 -51.76
CA LEU A 47 7.73 8.07 -51.52
C LEU A 47 7.63 9.02 -50.30
N ILE A 48 8.57 8.92 -49.36
CA ILE A 48 8.61 9.77 -48.16
C ILE A 48 10.03 10.27 -47.89
N ALA A 49 10.15 11.26 -46.98
CA ALA A 49 11.45 11.77 -46.55
C ALA A 49 12.10 10.89 -45.50
N ILE A 50 13.44 10.94 -45.42
CA ILE A 50 14.21 10.21 -44.37
C ILE A 50 13.80 10.62 -42.93
N THR A 51 13.33 11.87 -42.78
CA THR A 51 12.82 12.39 -41.48
C THR A 51 11.67 11.56 -40.93
N ASP A 52 10.75 11.10 -41.81
CA ASP A 52 9.62 10.23 -41.38
C ASP A 52 10.08 8.89 -40.87
N VAL A 53 11.17 8.34 -41.43
CA VAL A 53 11.78 7.08 -40.94
C VAL A 53 12.46 7.31 -39.61
N GLU A 54 13.23 8.38 -39.43
CA GLU A 54 13.90 8.69 -38.17
C GLU A 54 12.91 9.03 -37.05
N ASP A 55 11.79 9.70 -37.37
CA ASP A 55 10.71 9.95 -36.41
C ASP A 55 10.05 8.63 -35.96
N ALA A 56 9.76 7.73 -36.88
CA ALA A 56 9.20 6.40 -36.56
C ALA A 56 10.17 5.56 -35.74
N LYS A 57 11.47 5.62 -36.04
CA LYS A 57 12.52 4.93 -35.30
C LYS A 57 12.66 5.46 -33.88
N ALA A 58 12.68 6.79 -33.71
CA ALA A 58 12.73 7.44 -32.40
C ALA A 58 11.50 7.07 -31.55
N ALA A 59 10.30 7.05 -32.16
CA ALA A 59 9.07 6.62 -31.50
C ALA A 59 9.12 5.15 -31.05
N ARG A 60 9.63 4.24 -31.91
CA ARG A 60 9.78 2.81 -31.61
C ARG A 60 10.78 2.60 -30.47
N ASP A 61 11.94 3.28 -30.50
CA ASP A 61 12.95 3.13 -29.46
C ASP A 61 12.46 3.67 -28.10
N THR A 62 11.68 4.77 -28.12
CA THR A 62 10.98 5.29 -26.93
C THR A 62 9.96 4.29 -26.41
N ALA A 63 9.13 3.70 -27.27
CA ALA A 63 8.12 2.72 -26.87
C ALA A 63 8.78 1.45 -26.30
N ALA A 64 9.91 1.00 -26.87
CA ALA A 64 10.68 -0.12 -26.34
C ALA A 64 11.24 0.16 -24.94
N ALA A 65 11.73 1.37 -24.69
CA ALA A 65 12.19 1.79 -23.36
C ALA A 65 11.04 1.82 -22.35
N THR A 66 9.84 2.27 -22.76
CA THR A 66 8.64 2.28 -21.91
C THR A 66 8.25 0.85 -21.51
N VAL A 67 8.16 -0.08 -22.46
CA VAL A 67 7.84 -1.51 -22.18
C VAL A 67 8.83 -2.13 -21.18
N ILE A 68 10.12 -1.77 -21.24
CA ILE A 68 11.12 -2.24 -20.27
C ILE A 68 10.82 -1.69 -18.86
N ALA A 69 10.45 -0.42 -18.77
CA ALA A 69 10.06 0.22 -17.50
C ALA A 69 8.78 -0.41 -16.92
N ASP A 70 7.79 -0.71 -17.76
CA ASP A 70 6.52 -1.33 -17.35
C ASP A 70 6.69 -2.77 -16.88
N LYS A 71 7.56 -3.56 -17.55
CA LYS A 71 7.94 -4.90 -17.06
C LYS A 71 8.50 -4.85 -15.64
N ARG A 72 9.33 -3.85 -15.36
CA ARG A 72 9.86 -3.64 -14.00
C ARG A 72 8.76 -3.22 -13.04
N ALA A 73 7.87 -2.30 -13.44
CA ALA A 73 6.76 -1.85 -12.60
C ALA A 73 5.83 -3.01 -12.23
N LEU A 74 5.52 -3.89 -13.19
CA LEU A 74 4.73 -5.10 -12.95
C LEU A 74 5.43 -6.01 -11.92
N ALA A 75 6.70 -6.36 -12.13
CA ALA A 75 7.46 -7.20 -11.21
C ALA A 75 7.50 -6.60 -9.78
N THR A 76 7.67 -5.27 -9.66
CA THR A 76 7.64 -4.58 -8.37
C THR A 76 6.26 -4.68 -7.70
N SER A 77 5.18 -4.57 -8.47
CA SER A 77 3.81 -4.69 -7.94
C SER A 77 3.49 -6.12 -7.49
N GLU A 78 3.98 -7.12 -8.22
CA GLU A 78 3.89 -8.54 -7.83
C GLU A 78 4.64 -8.82 -6.52
N ASP A 79 5.86 -8.30 -6.38
CA ASP A 79 6.65 -8.42 -5.14
C ASP A 79 5.95 -7.77 -3.95
N GLN A 80 5.30 -6.61 -4.15
CA GLN A 80 4.51 -5.94 -3.11
C GLN A 80 3.29 -6.77 -2.70
N LEU A 81 2.60 -7.40 -3.65
CA LEU A 81 1.49 -8.30 -3.34
C LEU A 81 1.99 -9.52 -2.58
N GLN A 82 3.10 -10.13 -3.02
CA GLN A 82 3.72 -11.27 -2.35
C GLN A 82 4.19 -10.92 -0.94
N GLU A 83 4.75 -9.72 -0.70
CA GLU A 83 5.13 -9.26 0.64
C GLU A 83 3.95 -9.28 1.62
N ILE A 84 2.74 -8.91 1.15
CA ILE A 84 1.56 -8.83 2.01
C ILE A 84 0.90 -10.19 2.19
N THR A 85 0.85 -11.02 1.13
CA THR A 85 0.13 -12.31 1.13
C THR A 85 1.01 -13.50 1.51
N GLY A 86 2.34 -13.38 1.35
CA GLY A 86 3.31 -14.46 1.54
C GLY A 86 3.39 -15.44 0.38
N GLU A 87 2.56 -15.29 -0.66
CA GLU A 87 2.45 -16.21 -1.79
C GLU A 87 2.64 -15.48 -3.12
N LYS A 88 3.21 -16.18 -4.10
CA LYS A 88 3.31 -15.70 -5.48
C LYS A 88 2.15 -16.25 -6.30
N TYR A 89 1.51 -15.38 -7.07
CA TYR A 89 0.37 -15.74 -7.91
C TYR A 89 0.76 -15.62 -9.39
N ASP A 90 0.61 -16.71 -10.14
CA ASP A 90 0.90 -16.73 -11.58
C ASP A 90 -0.23 -16.10 -12.41
N ARG A 91 -1.44 -16.01 -11.87
CA ARG A 91 -2.63 -15.45 -12.54
C ARG A 91 -3.54 -14.77 -11.54
N LEU A 92 -4.00 -13.58 -11.90
CA LEU A 92 -5.01 -12.83 -11.15
C LEU A 92 -6.30 -12.72 -11.98
N ALA A 93 -7.44 -12.60 -11.29
CA ALA A 93 -8.71 -12.38 -11.96
C ALA A 93 -8.95 -10.89 -12.21
N LYS A 94 -9.32 -10.52 -13.43
CA LYS A 94 -9.66 -9.13 -13.81
C LYS A 94 -11.17 -8.87 -13.76
N PRO A 95 -11.62 -7.67 -13.39
CA PRO A 95 -13.02 -7.29 -13.56
C PRO A 95 -13.36 -7.18 -15.05
N GLY A 96 -14.56 -7.61 -15.42
CA GLY A 96 -15.08 -7.48 -16.78
C GLY A 96 -15.15 -6.01 -17.22
N ILE A 97 -15.14 -5.77 -18.54
CA ILE A 97 -15.26 -4.41 -19.11
C ILE A 97 -16.61 -3.77 -18.71
N ASP A 98 -17.66 -4.58 -18.58
CA ASP A 98 -19.02 -4.17 -18.19
C ASP A 98 -19.29 -4.33 -16.69
N MET A 99 -18.25 -4.21 -15.86
CA MET A 99 -18.39 -4.20 -14.41
C MET A 99 -19.46 -3.18 -13.97
N PRO A 100 -20.39 -3.56 -13.08
CA PRO A 100 -21.43 -2.65 -12.64
C PRO A 100 -20.86 -1.50 -11.80
N LEU A 101 -21.21 -0.28 -12.18
CA LEU A 101 -20.90 0.94 -11.41
C LEU A 101 -22.09 1.24 -10.50
N LEU A 102 -22.04 0.74 -9.27
CA LEU A 102 -23.14 0.85 -8.30
C LEU A 102 -22.95 2.07 -7.40
N ASN A 103 -24.03 2.82 -7.21
CA ASN A 103 -24.04 3.86 -6.19
C ASN A 103 -23.96 3.24 -4.79
N PRO A 104 -23.32 3.91 -3.82
CA PRO A 104 -23.32 3.45 -2.43
C PRO A 104 -24.74 3.33 -1.88
N GLU A 105 -25.02 2.26 -1.16
CA GLU A 105 -26.26 2.07 -0.43
C GLU A 105 -26.00 2.13 1.07
N PRO A 106 -26.61 3.09 1.81
CA PRO A 106 -27.58 4.11 1.38
C PRO A 106 -26.98 5.22 0.50
N ALA A 107 -27.79 5.79 -0.42
CA ALA A 107 -27.39 6.87 -1.34
C ALA A 107 -27.47 8.25 -0.64
N ASP A 108 -26.98 8.34 0.59
CA ASP A 108 -26.99 9.53 1.43
C ASP A 108 -25.69 9.65 2.20
N GLU A 109 -24.94 10.72 1.94
CA GLU A 109 -23.66 11.03 2.59
C GLU A 109 -23.79 11.09 4.11
N SER A 110 -24.87 11.72 4.63
CA SER A 110 -25.07 11.90 6.07
C SER A 110 -25.25 10.57 6.79
N ARG A 111 -25.87 9.59 6.13
CA ARG A 111 -26.02 8.23 6.68
C ARG A 111 -24.69 7.51 6.81
N TRP A 112 -23.79 7.68 5.84
CA TRP A 112 -22.46 7.11 5.93
C TRP A 112 -21.62 7.73 7.03
N VAL A 113 -21.78 9.06 7.25
CA VAL A 113 -21.17 9.75 8.40
C VAL A 113 -21.69 9.18 9.72
N ASP A 114 -23.01 9.03 9.87
CA ASP A 114 -23.62 8.48 11.09
C ASP A 114 -23.08 7.06 11.38
N ILE A 115 -23.09 6.18 10.38
CA ILE A 115 -22.55 4.81 10.49
C ILE A 115 -21.08 4.85 10.90
N SER A 116 -20.27 5.72 10.28
CA SER A 116 -18.86 5.86 10.59
C SER A 116 -18.61 6.33 12.02
N LEU A 117 -19.39 7.30 12.50
CA LEU A 117 -19.30 7.80 13.87
C LEU A 117 -19.71 6.75 14.91
N GLU A 118 -20.54 5.80 14.54
CA GLU A 118 -20.99 4.72 15.42
C GLU A 118 -20.03 3.52 15.39
N GLN A 119 -19.59 3.09 14.20
CA GLN A 119 -18.96 1.77 13.99
C GLN A 119 -17.47 1.85 13.70
N ASN A 120 -16.88 3.03 13.43
CA ASN A 120 -15.47 3.13 13.07
C ASN A 120 -14.56 2.69 14.23
N PRO A 121 -13.74 1.63 14.06
CA PRO A 121 -12.92 1.08 15.13
C PRO A 121 -11.89 2.07 15.69
N THR A 122 -11.39 2.99 14.87
CA THR A 122 -10.42 4.01 15.30
C THR A 122 -11.07 5.00 16.28
N LEU A 123 -12.28 5.43 15.98
CA LEU A 123 -13.04 6.30 16.87
C LEU A 123 -13.44 5.58 18.17
N ILE A 124 -13.87 4.33 18.08
CA ILE A 124 -14.18 3.48 19.24
C ILE A 124 -12.93 3.35 20.13
N SER A 125 -11.77 3.05 19.55
CA SER A 125 -10.50 2.98 20.28
C SER A 125 -10.17 4.29 20.99
N SER A 126 -10.39 5.45 20.34
CA SER A 126 -10.18 6.76 20.94
C SER A 126 -11.12 7.03 22.12
N ARG A 127 -12.39 6.61 22.03
CA ARG A 127 -13.36 6.71 23.15
C ARG A 127 -12.93 5.85 24.33
N LEU A 128 -12.51 4.61 24.08
CA LEU A 128 -11.99 3.70 25.12
C LEU A 128 -10.72 4.26 25.76
N ALA A 129 -9.83 4.89 25.01
CA ALA A 129 -8.64 5.54 25.55
C ALA A 129 -8.99 6.70 26.49
N ALA A 130 -10.05 7.47 26.19
CA ALA A 130 -10.54 8.51 27.08
C ALA A 130 -11.20 7.93 28.37
N ASP A 131 -11.89 6.80 28.27
CA ASP A 131 -12.42 6.08 29.43
C ASP A 131 -11.30 5.54 30.33
N ILE A 132 -10.26 4.95 29.75
CA ILE A 132 -9.05 4.53 30.49
C ILE A 132 -8.42 5.73 31.21
N ALA A 133 -8.28 6.87 30.52
CA ALA A 133 -7.72 8.06 31.15
C ALA A 133 -8.60 8.58 32.31
N ARG A 134 -9.93 8.45 32.20
CA ARG A 134 -10.86 8.75 33.30
C ARG A 134 -10.64 7.82 34.48
N ASP A 135 -10.50 6.53 34.24
CA ASP A 135 -10.29 5.56 35.31
C ASP A 135 -8.92 5.72 35.97
N ASN A 136 -7.90 6.18 35.21
CA ASN A 136 -6.60 6.56 35.79
C ASN A 136 -6.72 7.75 36.77
N VAL A 137 -7.69 8.66 36.61
CA VAL A 137 -7.99 9.68 37.61
C VAL A 137 -8.46 9.02 38.89
N ARG A 138 -9.35 8.02 38.84
CA ARG A 138 -9.83 7.27 40.00
C ARG A 138 -8.70 6.54 40.70
N VAL A 139 -7.80 5.91 39.93
CA VAL A 139 -6.59 5.27 40.47
C VAL A 139 -5.71 6.28 41.18
N ALA A 140 -5.49 7.46 40.63
CA ALA A 140 -4.72 8.53 41.29
C ALA A 140 -5.39 9.03 42.58
N VAL A 141 -6.71 9.15 42.59
CA VAL A 141 -7.48 9.48 43.79
C VAL A 141 -7.34 8.38 44.86
N GLY A 142 -7.27 7.10 44.45
CA GLY A 142 -7.02 5.96 45.33
C GLY A 142 -5.72 6.08 46.13
N GLY A 143 -4.75 6.87 45.67
CA GLY A 143 -3.53 7.18 46.44
C GLY A 143 -3.76 7.98 47.73
N HIS A 144 -4.96 8.48 47.99
CA HIS A 144 -5.38 9.07 49.25
C HIS A 144 -6.00 8.04 50.20
N LEU A 145 -6.29 6.83 49.75
CA LEU A 145 -6.96 5.80 50.53
C LEU A 145 -5.92 4.87 51.22
N PRO A 146 -6.30 4.26 52.35
CA PRO A 146 -5.48 3.21 52.97
C PRO A 146 -5.28 2.00 52.05
N SER A 147 -4.09 1.42 52.07
CA SER A 147 -3.82 0.13 51.44
C SER A 147 -3.63 -0.98 52.47
N ILE A 148 -4.09 -2.17 52.16
CA ILE A 148 -3.90 -3.38 52.98
C ILE A 148 -3.18 -4.40 52.11
N ASP A 149 -2.00 -4.80 52.54
CA ASP A 149 -1.13 -5.75 51.85
C ASP A 149 -0.92 -7.01 52.71
N ILE A 150 -0.99 -8.18 52.10
CA ILE A 150 -0.61 -9.43 52.71
C ILE A 150 0.70 -9.89 52.06
N LEU A 151 1.76 -9.96 52.84
CA LEU A 151 3.07 -10.36 52.41
C LEU A 151 3.37 -11.76 52.97
N ALA A 152 3.60 -12.74 52.10
CA ALA A 152 4.04 -14.07 52.50
C ALA A 152 5.45 -14.31 51.95
N GLY A 153 6.39 -14.58 52.82
CA GLY A 153 7.78 -14.84 52.49
C GLY A 153 8.33 -16.12 53.14
N ARG A 154 9.21 -16.79 52.43
CA ARG A 154 10.06 -17.85 52.97
C ARG A 154 11.49 -17.52 52.63
N SER A 155 12.33 -17.37 53.69
CA SER A 155 13.75 -17.13 53.55
C SER A 155 14.53 -18.35 54.10
N TYR A 156 15.57 -18.73 53.40
CA TYR A 156 16.53 -19.68 53.83
C TYR A 156 17.91 -19.03 53.83
N THR A 157 18.45 -18.81 55.02
CA THR A 157 19.77 -18.18 55.18
C THR A 157 20.74 -19.22 55.76
N TYR A 158 21.83 -19.43 55.05
CA TYR A 158 22.94 -20.26 55.50
C TYR A 158 24.14 -19.34 55.76
N ASN A 159 24.58 -19.28 57.03
CA ASN A 159 25.76 -18.49 57.42
C ASN A 159 26.78 -19.45 58.02
N THR A 160 27.99 -19.45 57.44
CA THR A 160 29.18 -20.08 58.04
C THR A 160 30.10 -18.94 58.45
N SER A 161 30.47 -18.93 59.74
CA SER A 161 31.43 -17.93 60.25
C SER A 161 32.57 -18.66 60.91
N ASP A 162 33.80 -18.51 60.38
CA ASP A 162 35.03 -18.96 61.07
C ASP A 162 35.58 -17.79 61.89
N GLU A 163 35.77 -17.95 63.15
CA GLU A 163 36.37 -16.94 64.05
C GLU A 163 37.82 -17.31 64.38
N THR A 164 38.73 -16.40 64.05
CA THR A 164 40.16 -16.57 64.38
C THR A 164 40.53 -15.60 65.51
N VAL A 165 40.79 -16.19 66.71
CA VAL A 165 41.26 -15.44 67.88
C VAL A 165 42.69 -15.90 68.23
N GLU A 166 43.64 -15.00 68.29
CA GLU A 166 45.07 -15.21 68.59
C GLU A 166 45.71 -16.36 67.77
N GLY A 167 45.37 -16.47 66.50
CA GLY A 167 45.96 -17.51 65.62
C GLY A 167 45.35 -18.88 65.69
N LEU A 168 44.35 -19.08 66.52
CA LEU A 168 43.56 -20.31 66.61
C LEU A 168 42.22 -20.08 65.86
N THR A 169 42.05 -20.87 64.80
CA THR A 169 40.77 -20.83 64.03
C THR A 169 39.77 -21.75 64.65
N PHE A 170 38.69 -21.19 65.13
CA PHE A 170 37.53 -21.97 65.59
C PHE A 170 36.63 -22.18 64.38
N ASN A 171 36.40 -23.47 64.03
CA ASN A 171 35.45 -23.80 62.98
C ASN A 171 34.08 -23.23 63.33
N GLY A 172 33.56 -22.44 62.49
CA GLY A 172 32.30 -21.69 62.68
C GLY A 172 31.11 -22.59 62.89
N VAL A 173 30.17 -22.07 63.61
CA VAL A 173 28.88 -22.69 63.75
C VAL A 173 28.09 -22.48 62.51
N ASP A 174 27.80 -23.54 61.77
CA ASP A 174 26.85 -23.49 60.63
C ASP A 174 25.47 -23.10 61.17
N ASN A 175 25.04 -21.88 60.84
CA ASN A 175 23.72 -21.42 61.25
C ASN A 175 22.78 -21.46 60.01
N LYS A 176 21.79 -22.34 60.06
CA LYS A 176 20.73 -22.55 59.08
C LYS A 176 19.45 -21.95 59.62
N ILE A 177 19.08 -20.79 59.10
CA ILE A 177 17.82 -20.12 59.44
C ILE A 177 16.82 -20.36 58.33
N ASN A 178 15.70 -21.01 58.67
CA ASN A 178 14.56 -21.16 57.75
C ASN A 178 13.40 -20.35 58.33
N ASP A 179 13.22 -19.19 57.77
CA ASP A 179 12.19 -18.25 58.22
C ASP A 179 10.96 -18.30 57.31
N ARG A 180 9.77 -18.30 57.89
CA ARG A 180 8.49 -18.23 57.21
C ARG A 180 7.71 -17.10 57.85
N GLN A 181 7.39 -16.10 57.04
CA GLN A 181 6.70 -14.91 57.52
C GLN A 181 5.41 -14.67 56.72
N ILE A 182 4.32 -14.41 57.46
CA ILE A 182 3.10 -13.87 56.90
C ILE A 182 2.84 -12.55 57.63
N THR A 183 2.83 -11.45 56.87
CA THR A 183 2.63 -10.12 57.43
C THR A 183 1.38 -9.48 56.79
N LEU A 184 0.48 -9.00 57.66
CA LEU A 184 -0.61 -8.13 57.23
C LEU A 184 -0.19 -6.67 57.52
N GLN A 185 -0.05 -5.86 56.46
CA GLN A 185 0.38 -4.47 56.55
C GLN A 185 -0.75 -3.54 56.16
N LEU A 186 -1.15 -2.65 57.06
CA LEU A 186 -2.06 -1.52 56.75
C LEU A 186 -1.24 -0.25 56.64
N THR A 187 -1.29 0.42 55.47
CA THR A 187 -0.61 1.69 55.24
C THR A 187 -1.63 2.78 55.04
N VAL A 188 -1.61 3.82 55.90
CA VAL A 188 -2.51 4.97 55.84
C VAL A 188 -1.67 6.22 55.51
N PRO A 189 -1.77 6.80 54.28
CA PRO A 189 -1.04 8.02 53.95
C PRO A 189 -1.66 9.23 54.60
N LEU A 190 -1.09 9.78 55.68
CA LEU A 190 -1.60 10.97 56.37
C LEU A 190 -1.18 12.27 55.65
N PHE A 191 0.05 12.34 55.15
CA PHE A 191 0.58 13.48 54.45
C PHE A 191 1.70 13.08 53.48
N ALA A 192 1.54 13.43 52.19
CA ALA A 192 2.51 13.13 51.12
C ALA A 192 3.10 14.41 50.49
N GLY A 193 3.14 15.54 51.22
CA GLY A 193 3.73 16.78 50.72
C GLY A 193 3.09 17.31 49.43
N GLY A 194 1.82 17.04 49.19
CA GLY A 194 1.11 17.42 47.92
C GLY A 194 1.35 16.53 46.72
N TYR A 195 2.16 15.46 46.86
CA TYR A 195 2.48 14.54 45.73
C TYR A 195 1.21 13.89 45.15
N THR A 196 0.37 13.29 46.01
CA THR A 196 -0.86 12.60 45.57
C THR A 196 -1.80 13.58 44.87
N GLN A 197 -1.98 14.80 45.43
CA GLN A 197 -2.80 15.85 44.80
C GLN A 197 -2.26 16.29 43.43
N SER A 198 -0.92 16.37 43.31
CA SER A 198 -0.28 16.67 42.02
C SER A 198 -0.53 15.55 41.01
N LYS A 199 -0.46 14.28 41.42
CA LYS A 199 -0.78 13.13 40.57
C LYS A 199 -2.25 13.11 40.12
N VAL A 200 -3.18 13.45 40.99
CA VAL A 200 -4.60 13.57 40.62
C VAL A 200 -4.77 14.65 39.56
N ARG A 201 -4.18 15.85 39.75
CA ARG A 201 -4.26 16.92 38.75
C ARG A 201 -3.62 16.51 37.42
N GLN A 202 -2.47 15.84 37.44
CA GLN A 202 -1.83 15.30 36.25
C GLN A 202 -2.78 14.37 35.50
N ALA A 203 -3.38 13.40 36.18
CA ALA A 203 -4.33 12.47 35.60
C ALA A 203 -5.57 13.16 35.03
N GLN A 204 -6.08 14.21 35.72
CA GLN A 204 -7.21 15.03 35.23
C GLN A 204 -6.86 15.74 33.90
N TYR A 205 -5.69 16.35 33.78
CA TYR A 205 -5.27 16.99 32.53
C TYR A 205 -5.04 15.99 31.41
N LEU A 206 -4.51 14.78 31.70
CA LEU A 206 -4.39 13.69 30.71
C LEU A 206 -5.77 13.21 30.23
N TRP A 207 -6.75 13.12 31.14
CA TRP A 207 -8.13 12.81 30.74
C TRP A 207 -8.74 13.89 29.85
N ILE A 208 -8.55 15.18 30.18
CA ILE A 208 -8.99 16.29 29.32
C ILE A 208 -8.36 16.18 27.94
N ALA A 209 -7.04 15.95 27.86
CA ALA A 209 -6.33 15.77 26.59
C ALA A 209 -6.90 14.57 25.80
N ALA A 210 -7.20 13.44 26.46
CA ALA A 210 -7.80 12.28 25.82
C ALA A 210 -9.22 12.59 25.28
N LYS A 211 -10.04 13.38 26.00
CA LYS A 211 -11.35 13.84 25.51
C LYS A 211 -11.23 14.71 24.25
N GLU A 212 -10.28 15.64 24.23
CA GLU A 212 -10.02 16.44 23.03
C GLU A 212 -9.52 15.55 21.86
N GLY A 213 -8.75 14.50 22.16
CA GLY A 213 -8.37 13.46 21.18
C GLY A 213 -9.58 12.75 20.57
N VAL A 214 -10.63 12.47 21.36
CA VAL A 214 -11.89 11.90 20.82
C VAL A 214 -12.58 12.89 19.88
N VAL A 215 -12.64 14.18 20.25
CA VAL A 215 -13.24 15.22 19.38
C VAL A 215 -12.47 15.32 18.06
N GLN A 216 -11.14 15.32 18.11
CA GLN A 216 -10.29 15.34 16.92
C GLN A 216 -10.53 14.09 16.04
N SER A 217 -10.55 12.90 16.65
CA SER A 217 -10.81 11.62 15.95
C SER A 217 -12.22 11.60 15.33
N SER A 218 -13.23 12.11 16.03
CA SER A 218 -14.60 12.22 15.52
C SER A 218 -14.68 13.10 14.26
N ARG A 219 -14.08 14.29 14.30
CA ARG A 219 -14.03 15.19 13.13
C ARG A 219 -13.24 14.59 11.96
N ALA A 220 -12.15 13.85 12.25
CA ALA A 220 -11.38 13.16 11.23
C ALA A 220 -12.20 12.03 10.58
N THR A 221 -12.92 11.24 11.38
CA THR A 221 -13.80 10.16 10.91
C THR A 221 -14.92 10.71 10.03
N GLU A 222 -15.58 11.80 10.45
CA GLU A 222 -16.61 12.48 9.68
C GLU A 222 -16.07 12.93 8.30
N ARG A 223 -14.91 13.61 8.27
CA ARG A 223 -14.28 14.04 7.03
C ARG A 223 -13.93 12.84 6.15
N GLN A 224 -13.33 11.78 6.71
CA GLN A 224 -12.95 10.59 5.96
C GLN A 224 -14.16 9.87 5.35
N ALA A 225 -15.28 9.80 6.06
CA ALA A 225 -16.52 9.20 5.56
C ALA A 225 -17.08 10.01 4.36
N ARG A 226 -17.09 11.35 4.47
CA ARG A 226 -17.51 12.23 3.37
C ARG A 226 -16.59 12.12 2.17
N ASP A 227 -15.27 12.22 2.38
CA ASP A 227 -14.28 12.08 1.31
C ASP A 227 -14.42 10.74 0.58
N ALA A 228 -14.61 9.64 1.32
CA ALA A 228 -14.77 8.31 0.76
C ALA A 228 -16.08 8.16 -0.03
N TYR A 229 -17.20 8.70 0.48
CA TYR A 229 -18.48 8.71 -0.23
C TYR A 229 -18.38 9.49 -1.55
N LEU A 230 -17.85 10.71 -1.51
CA LEU A 230 -17.62 11.53 -2.69
C LEU A 230 -16.63 10.86 -3.67
N GLY A 231 -15.64 10.13 -3.14
CA GLY A 231 -14.71 9.33 -3.93
C GLY A 231 -15.42 8.29 -4.78
N VAL A 232 -16.40 7.58 -4.23
CA VAL A 232 -17.19 6.59 -4.99
C VAL A 232 -18.06 7.28 -6.06
N ILE A 233 -18.78 8.35 -5.68
CA ILE A 233 -19.66 9.07 -6.62
C ILE A 233 -18.86 9.68 -7.77
N SER A 234 -17.74 10.36 -7.46
CA SER A 234 -16.85 10.91 -8.47
C SER A 234 -16.17 9.84 -9.32
N GLY A 235 -15.82 8.69 -8.69
CA GLY A 235 -15.24 7.54 -9.38
C GLY A 235 -16.16 6.98 -10.45
N ILE A 236 -17.46 6.84 -10.16
CA ILE A 236 -18.47 6.41 -11.15
C ILE A 236 -18.48 7.36 -12.38
N ALA A 237 -18.59 8.66 -12.12
CA ALA A 237 -18.61 9.66 -13.19
C ALA A 237 -17.29 9.67 -13.98
N HIS A 238 -16.16 9.49 -13.29
CA HIS A 238 -14.83 9.45 -13.90
C HIS A 238 -14.66 8.24 -14.83
N VAL A 239 -15.05 7.04 -14.39
CA VAL A 239 -15.03 5.83 -15.23
C VAL A 239 -15.89 6.00 -16.48
N GLN A 240 -17.10 6.57 -16.35
CA GLN A 240 -17.98 6.83 -17.48
C GLN A 240 -17.39 7.83 -18.48
N ALA A 241 -16.78 8.91 -17.97
CA ALA A 241 -16.13 9.92 -18.82
C ALA A 241 -14.91 9.33 -19.56
N LEU A 242 -14.09 8.51 -18.88
CA LEU A 242 -12.92 7.88 -19.50
C LEU A 242 -13.31 6.76 -20.48
N ARG A 243 -14.43 6.06 -20.26
CA ARG A 243 -14.98 5.13 -21.26
C ARG A 243 -15.32 5.88 -22.56
N GLN A 244 -15.98 7.03 -22.46
CA GLN A 244 -16.29 7.86 -23.63
C GLN A 244 -15.02 8.42 -24.28
N ALA A 245 -14.03 8.84 -23.49
CA ALA A 245 -12.75 9.31 -24.01
C ALA A 245 -12.00 8.20 -24.76
N LEU A 246 -12.03 6.97 -24.25
CA LEU A 246 -11.45 5.81 -24.93
C LEU A 246 -12.10 5.55 -26.29
N GLU A 247 -13.43 5.53 -26.37
CA GLU A 247 -14.18 5.36 -27.60
C GLU A 247 -13.87 6.48 -28.62
N SER A 248 -13.80 7.72 -28.15
CA SER A 248 -13.45 8.88 -28.97
C SER A 248 -12.02 8.78 -29.53
N ASN A 249 -11.03 8.35 -28.71
CA ASN A 249 -9.65 8.18 -29.17
C ASN A 249 -9.50 6.99 -30.13
N GLN A 250 -10.27 5.91 -29.96
CA GLN A 250 -10.32 4.81 -30.93
C GLN A 250 -10.82 5.29 -32.29
N THR A 251 -11.88 6.09 -32.30
CA THR A 251 -12.43 6.67 -33.52
C THR A 251 -11.47 7.66 -34.17
N ALA A 252 -10.82 8.52 -33.38
CA ALA A 252 -9.81 9.46 -33.83
C ALA A 252 -8.61 8.78 -34.46
N LEU A 253 -8.13 7.68 -33.86
CA LEU A 253 -7.03 6.89 -34.45
C LEU A 253 -7.45 6.31 -35.79
N LYS A 254 -8.61 5.66 -35.91
CA LYS A 254 -9.11 5.11 -37.18
C LYS A 254 -9.20 6.17 -38.29
N ALA A 255 -9.71 7.37 -37.96
CA ALA A 255 -9.78 8.50 -38.89
C ALA A 255 -8.38 9.00 -39.31
N THR A 256 -7.44 9.05 -38.36
CA THR A 256 -6.06 9.48 -38.61
C THR A 256 -5.31 8.43 -39.44
N GLU A 257 -5.51 7.16 -39.23
CA GLU A 257 -4.95 6.04 -40.02
C GLU A 257 -5.43 6.15 -41.48
N ALA A 258 -6.75 6.29 -41.71
CA ALA A 258 -7.30 6.49 -43.06
C ALA A 258 -6.76 7.76 -43.71
N GLY A 259 -6.62 8.87 -42.96
CA GLY A 259 -6.04 10.12 -43.48
C GLY A 259 -4.56 9.98 -43.83
N TYR A 260 -3.79 9.19 -43.09
CA TYR A 260 -2.39 8.90 -43.37
C TYR A 260 -2.23 8.04 -44.63
N GLU A 261 -3.09 7.05 -44.82
CA GLU A 261 -3.07 6.21 -46.04
C GLU A 261 -3.30 6.99 -47.34
N VAL A 262 -4.21 7.97 -47.29
CA VAL A 262 -4.50 8.86 -48.47
C VAL A 262 -3.61 10.10 -48.52
N GLY A 263 -2.64 10.25 -47.59
CA GLY A 263 -1.66 11.36 -47.60
C GLY A 263 -2.16 12.70 -47.06
N THR A 264 -3.33 12.77 -46.41
CA THR A 264 -3.89 13.99 -45.81
C THR A 264 -3.47 14.21 -44.36
N ARG A 265 -2.83 13.22 -43.74
CA ARG A 265 -2.26 13.27 -42.39
C ARG A 265 -0.79 12.84 -42.40
N THR A 266 -0.03 13.37 -41.46
CA THR A 266 1.39 13.10 -41.34
C THR A 266 1.67 11.85 -40.50
N SER A 267 2.89 11.29 -40.60
CA SER A 267 3.40 10.24 -39.74
C SER A 267 3.33 10.63 -38.24
N VAL A 268 3.63 11.90 -37.93
CA VAL A 268 3.59 12.45 -36.57
C VAL A 268 2.16 12.48 -36.02
N ASP A 269 1.15 12.84 -36.87
CA ASP A 269 -0.26 12.83 -36.46
C ASP A 269 -0.69 11.41 -36.07
N LEU A 270 -0.28 10.41 -36.85
CA LEU A 270 -0.59 9.00 -36.57
C LEU A 270 0.07 8.52 -35.28
N LEU A 271 1.34 8.83 -35.05
CA LEU A 271 2.06 8.48 -33.82
C LEU A 271 1.41 9.14 -32.60
N ASN A 272 0.98 10.40 -32.71
CA ASN A 272 0.28 11.11 -31.64
C ASN A 272 -1.11 10.48 -31.34
N ALA A 273 -1.88 10.14 -32.38
CA ALA A 273 -3.18 9.48 -32.22
C ALA A 273 -3.04 8.11 -31.51
N ARG A 274 -2.00 7.33 -31.86
CA ARG A 274 -1.69 6.05 -31.17
C ARG A 274 -1.32 6.27 -29.70
N ARG A 275 -0.46 7.25 -29.41
CA ARG A 275 -0.08 7.58 -28.03
C ARG A 275 -1.30 7.99 -27.20
N ASN A 276 -2.19 8.82 -27.76
CA ASN A 276 -3.42 9.25 -27.11
C ASN A 276 -4.36 8.06 -26.83
N LEU A 277 -4.45 7.08 -27.74
CA LEU A 277 -5.24 5.88 -27.51
C LEU A 277 -4.68 5.05 -26.35
N VAL A 278 -3.37 4.78 -26.32
CA VAL A 278 -2.72 4.03 -25.23
C VAL A 278 -2.97 4.72 -23.89
N GLN A 279 -2.78 6.04 -23.83
CA GLN A 279 -3.07 6.81 -22.62
C GLN A 279 -4.54 6.71 -22.20
N ALA A 280 -5.49 6.75 -23.15
CA ALA A 280 -6.91 6.59 -22.85
C ALA A 280 -7.24 5.18 -22.34
N GLN A 281 -6.62 4.13 -22.90
CA GLN A 281 -6.76 2.74 -22.43
C GLN A 281 -6.27 2.58 -20.99
N THR A 282 -5.06 3.04 -20.71
CA THR A 282 -4.47 2.98 -19.36
C THR A 282 -5.31 3.78 -18.36
N ASN A 283 -5.70 5.02 -18.70
CA ASN A 283 -6.53 5.84 -17.81
C ASN A 283 -7.88 5.18 -17.49
N PHE A 284 -8.51 4.55 -18.47
CA PHE A 284 -9.77 3.84 -18.26
C PHE A 284 -9.60 2.60 -17.36
N ALA A 285 -8.54 1.82 -17.56
CA ALA A 285 -8.22 0.65 -16.72
C ALA A 285 -7.97 1.09 -15.26
N VAL A 286 -7.09 2.08 -15.05
CA VAL A 286 -6.80 2.64 -13.72
C VAL A 286 -8.07 3.11 -13.01
N ALA A 287 -8.89 3.91 -13.70
CA ALA A 287 -10.11 4.46 -13.08
C ALA A 287 -11.10 3.37 -12.64
N ARG A 288 -11.18 2.25 -13.35
CA ARG A 288 -12.01 1.10 -12.95
C ARG A 288 -11.52 0.46 -11.65
N TYR A 289 -10.22 0.29 -11.52
CA TYR A 289 -9.61 -0.27 -10.30
C TYR A 289 -9.72 0.70 -9.13
N ASP A 290 -9.48 1.99 -9.37
CA ASP A 290 -9.63 3.05 -8.37
C ASP A 290 -11.08 3.15 -7.85
N TYR A 291 -12.07 2.95 -8.71
CA TYR A 291 -13.47 2.88 -8.28
C TYR A 291 -13.69 1.72 -7.30
N ILE A 292 -13.18 0.52 -7.58
CA ILE A 292 -13.32 -0.64 -6.67
C ILE A 292 -12.63 -0.35 -5.33
N VAL A 293 -11.41 0.19 -5.35
CA VAL A 293 -10.68 0.58 -4.14
C VAL A 293 -11.44 1.66 -3.36
N SER A 294 -12.09 2.61 -4.06
CA SER A 294 -12.91 3.65 -3.42
C SER A 294 -14.14 3.07 -2.72
N VAL A 295 -14.80 2.05 -3.30
CA VAL A 295 -15.91 1.34 -2.65
C VAL A 295 -15.43 0.66 -1.36
N LEU A 296 -14.29 -0.04 -1.40
CA LEU A 296 -13.71 -0.67 -0.22
C LEU A 296 -13.26 0.35 0.83
N THR A 297 -12.74 1.50 0.38
CA THR A 297 -12.33 2.61 1.25
C THR A 297 -13.53 3.22 1.98
N LEU A 298 -14.67 3.36 1.31
CA LEU A 298 -15.90 3.82 1.94
C LEU A 298 -16.36 2.84 3.04
N ARG A 299 -16.34 1.54 2.76
CA ARG A 299 -16.67 0.50 3.75
C ARG A 299 -15.69 0.49 4.93
N LEU A 300 -14.40 0.73 4.67
CA LEU A 300 -13.39 0.88 5.72
C LEU A 300 -13.66 2.13 6.60
N ALA A 301 -13.95 3.28 5.98
CA ALA A 301 -14.26 4.51 6.69
C ALA A 301 -15.51 4.35 7.57
N ALA A 302 -16.51 3.63 7.08
CA ALA A 302 -17.71 3.26 7.83
C ALA A 302 -17.45 2.23 8.95
N GLY A 303 -16.31 1.53 8.93
CA GLY A 303 -16.02 0.43 9.87
C GLY A 303 -16.75 -0.87 9.53
N THR A 304 -17.38 -0.97 8.37
CA THR A 304 -18.20 -2.11 7.92
C THR A 304 -17.48 -3.03 6.96
N LEU A 305 -16.20 -2.77 6.63
CA LEU A 305 -15.44 -3.61 5.71
C LEU A 305 -15.21 -5.01 6.30
N ASP A 306 -15.87 -6.02 5.73
CA ASP A 306 -15.79 -7.41 6.17
C ASP A 306 -15.68 -8.36 4.95
N ARG A 307 -15.54 -9.67 5.20
CA ARG A 307 -15.42 -10.72 4.16
C ARG A 307 -16.57 -10.75 3.15
N PRO A 308 -17.87 -10.59 3.54
CA PRO A 308 -18.96 -10.52 2.59
C PRO A 308 -18.80 -9.46 1.49
N GLU A 309 -18.24 -8.30 1.85
CA GLU A 309 -17.98 -7.22 0.90
C GLU A 309 -16.92 -7.60 -0.15
N LEU A 310 -15.87 -8.32 0.29
CA LEU A 310 -14.89 -8.89 -0.64
C LEU A 310 -15.52 -9.93 -1.57
N THR A 311 -16.43 -10.74 -1.07
CA THR A 311 -17.15 -11.72 -1.88
C THR A 311 -17.98 -11.02 -2.96
N SER A 312 -18.62 -9.90 -2.62
CA SER A 312 -19.36 -9.08 -3.58
C SER A 312 -18.44 -8.53 -4.68
N VAL A 313 -17.29 -7.96 -4.33
CA VAL A 313 -16.28 -7.50 -5.30
C VAL A 313 -15.74 -8.67 -6.13
N ASN A 314 -15.54 -9.82 -5.53
CA ASN A 314 -15.02 -11.00 -6.23
C ASN A 314 -16.00 -11.51 -7.33
N THR A 315 -17.29 -11.23 -7.22
CA THR A 315 -18.26 -11.56 -8.30
C THR A 315 -18.05 -10.73 -9.57
N TRP A 316 -17.37 -9.59 -9.47
CA TRP A 316 -17.02 -8.73 -10.61
C TRP A 316 -15.78 -9.21 -11.37
N LEU A 317 -14.97 -10.08 -10.74
CA LEU A 317 -13.72 -10.62 -11.29
C LEU A 317 -14.04 -11.85 -12.15
N THR A 318 -14.13 -11.68 -13.46
CA THR A 318 -14.61 -12.71 -14.38
C THR A 318 -13.55 -13.26 -15.33
N THR A 319 -12.45 -12.51 -15.55
CA THR A 319 -11.43 -12.84 -16.53
C THR A 319 -10.09 -13.12 -15.83
N SER A 320 -9.40 -14.19 -16.22
CA SER A 320 -8.07 -14.52 -15.67
C SER A 320 -6.96 -13.88 -16.50
N ALA A 321 -6.05 -13.17 -15.84
CA ALA A 321 -4.90 -12.50 -16.43
C ALA A 321 -3.58 -13.14 -15.97
N PRO A 322 -2.57 -13.33 -16.86
CA PRO A 322 -1.26 -13.80 -16.45
C PRO A 322 -0.47 -12.70 -15.73
N THR A 323 0.21 -13.03 -14.65
CA THR A 323 0.99 -12.07 -13.84
C THR A 323 2.49 -12.10 -14.10
N SER A 324 3.00 -12.91 -14.99
CA SER A 324 4.43 -12.98 -15.26
C SER A 324 4.72 -12.90 -16.76
N PRO A 325 5.01 -11.71 -17.31
CA PRO A 325 5.70 -11.64 -18.59
C PRO A 325 7.12 -12.14 -18.36
N ALA A 326 7.57 -13.10 -19.19
CA ALA A 326 8.95 -13.54 -19.18
C ALA A 326 9.87 -12.33 -19.41
N ILE A 327 10.60 -11.91 -18.37
CA ILE A 327 11.70 -10.97 -18.54
C ILE A 327 12.78 -11.76 -19.28
N GLU A 328 12.82 -11.61 -20.60
CA GLU A 328 13.98 -12.09 -21.37
C GLU A 328 15.19 -11.33 -20.81
N THR A 329 16.06 -12.06 -20.13
CA THR A 329 17.38 -11.54 -19.77
C THR A 329 18.03 -11.12 -21.08
N PRO A 330 18.40 -9.84 -21.29
CA PRO A 330 19.07 -9.43 -22.51
C PRO A 330 20.27 -10.34 -22.66
N ALA A 331 20.36 -11.04 -23.81
CA ALA A 331 21.50 -11.88 -24.14
C ALA A 331 22.74 -11.04 -23.82
N THR A 332 23.54 -11.55 -22.89
CA THR A 332 24.77 -10.92 -22.42
C THR A 332 25.51 -10.38 -23.65
N LEU A 333 25.58 -9.04 -23.76
CA LEU A 333 26.54 -8.42 -24.67
C LEU A 333 27.91 -8.84 -24.16
N ALA A 334 28.39 -9.96 -24.68
CA ALA A 334 29.75 -10.36 -24.48
C ALA A 334 30.60 -9.20 -24.99
N PRO A 335 31.52 -8.66 -24.17
CA PRO A 335 32.41 -7.62 -24.65
C PRO A 335 33.19 -8.23 -25.81
N THR A 336 32.98 -7.71 -27.04
CA THR A 336 33.83 -7.98 -28.17
C THR A 336 35.20 -7.42 -27.87
N VAL A 337 36.05 -8.21 -27.23
CA VAL A 337 37.47 -7.93 -27.12
C VAL A 337 37.98 -8.05 -28.54
N PRO A 338 38.52 -6.99 -29.16
CA PRO A 338 39.17 -7.10 -30.45
C PRO A 338 40.34 -8.08 -30.31
N PRO A 339 40.60 -8.95 -31.32
CA PRO A 339 41.71 -9.90 -31.25
C PRO A 339 43.02 -9.13 -31.11
N ALA A 340 43.79 -9.51 -30.08
CA ALA A 340 45.11 -8.95 -29.84
C ALA A 340 45.99 -9.11 -31.10
N ASP A 341 46.61 -8.00 -31.52
CA ASP A 341 47.53 -7.93 -32.65
C ASP A 341 48.52 -9.12 -32.65
N ALA A 342 48.52 -9.85 -33.75
CA ALA A 342 49.53 -10.89 -34.01
C ALA A 342 50.93 -10.22 -34.08
N PRO A 343 51.99 -10.81 -33.50
CA PRO A 343 53.32 -10.22 -33.52
C PRO A 343 53.88 -10.20 -34.94
N LYS A 344 54.32 -9.02 -35.40
CA LYS A 344 55.04 -8.83 -36.69
C LYS A 344 56.31 -9.68 -36.71
N PRO A 345 56.63 -10.35 -37.83
CA PRO A 345 57.91 -11.11 -37.94
C PRO A 345 59.08 -10.14 -37.91
N GLN A 346 60.04 -10.36 -37.00
CA GLN A 346 61.31 -9.70 -36.98
C GLN A 346 62.15 -10.10 -38.17
N ASN A 347 62.41 -9.15 -39.06
CA ASN A 347 63.40 -9.31 -40.13
C ASN A 347 64.81 -9.18 -39.53
N ARG A 348 65.54 -10.32 -39.56
CA ARG A 348 66.99 -10.32 -39.30
C ARG A 348 67.73 -9.73 -40.51
N ARG A 349 68.48 -8.70 -40.30
CA ARG A 349 69.82 -8.45 -40.88
C ARG A 349 70.73 -7.85 -39.83
#